data_f50f420a57cbe7dd2a1c8746ed79f3c6
#
_entry.id   f50f420a57cbe7dd2a1c8746ed79f3c6
#
_cell.length_a   1.000
_cell.length_b   1.000
_cell.length_c   1.000
_cell.angle_alpha   90.00
_cell.angle_beta   90.00
_cell.angle_gamma   90.00
#
_symmetry.space_group_name_H-M   'P 1'
#
loop_
_entity.id
_entity.type
_entity.pdbx_description
1 polymer ?
#
loop_
_entity_poly.entity_id
_entity_poly.type
_entity_poly.pdbx_seq_one_letter_code
_entity_poly.pdbx_strand_id
1 'polypeptide(L)'
;MRPGTNTAVRRVNSASARKCAVVCVAAIGIAWWAAVSPARGAEITGKDPAGAPGEAAPDFALTNLAGTTVRLSDFKGKIVLLDFWATWCAPCREEIPDFIQLQKQYSGRGFTVLGIALDEDGAAVVKPLAQKLGVNYPLVIGDTQVAARYGGIQAVPTAFLIGRDGRILKAFVGARSKSEWEQTIRRALPPAAPGQN
;
A
#
# COMPACT_ATOMS: atom_id res chain seq x y z
N MET A 1 -64.22 25.49 4.36
CA MET A 1 -65.11 25.07 3.25
C MET A 1 -64.64 23.71 2.75
N ARG A 2 -65.44 22.69 2.98
CA ARG A 2 -65.43 21.38 2.29
C ARG A 2 -66.02 21.58 0.87
N PRO A 3 -66.06 20.60 -0.05
CA PRO A 3 -66.04 19.13 0.03
C PRO A 3 -65.11 18.48 -1.01
N GLY A 4 -64.69 17.21 -1.00
CA GLY A 4 -65.48 15.97 -0.97
C GLY A 4 -65.41 15.30 -2.34
N THR A 5 -65.20 14.07 -2.43
CA THR A 5 -65.91 12.86 -2.91
C THR A 5 -64.89 11.90 -3.50
N ASN A 6 -64.60 10.73 -2.99
CA ASN A 6 -65.38 9.48 -2.90
C ASN A 6 -65.63 8.77 -4.24
N THR A 7 -65.41 7.48 -4.24
CA THR A 7 -65.96 6.39 -5.03
C THR A 7 -64.98 5.70 -5.97
N ALA A 8 -64.84 4.40 -6.11
CA ALA A 8 -65.53 3.22 -5.56
C ALA A 8 -64.72 1.95 -5.93
N VAL A 9 -64.89 1.00 -5.08
CA VAL A 9 -64.51 -0.41 -5.22
C VAL A 9 -65.28 -1.08 -6.40
N ARG A 10 -64.55 -1.91 -7.17
CA ARG A 10 -65.22 -3.05 -7.83
C ARG A 10 -64.37 -4.32 -7.70
N ARG A 11 -64.89 -5.20 -6.85
CA ARG A 11 -64.63 -6.64 -6.92
C ARG A 11 -65.48 -7.22 -8.05
N VAL A 12 -64.90 -8.15 -8.82
CA VAL A 12 -65.67 -9.16 -9.50
C VAL A 12 -64.97 -10.50 -9.34
N ASN A 13 -65.61 -11.36 -8.57
CA ASN A 13 -65.38 -12.80 -8.57
C ASN A 13 -65.99 -13.40 -9.87
N SER A 14 -65.39 -14.41 -10.41
CA SER A 14 -66.12 -15.61 -10.78
C SER A 14 -65.24 -16.77 -11.17
N ALA A 15 -65.41 -17.85 -10.48
CA ALA A 15 -64.92 -19.16 -10.78
C ALA A 15 -65.58 -19.74 -12.02
N SER A 16 -64.89 -20.51 -12.81
CA SER A 16 -65.49 -21.68 -13.48
C SER A 16 -64.43 -22.70 -13.89
N ALA A 17 -64.57 -23.85 -13.29
CA ALA A 17 -63.87 -25.07 -13.63
C ALA A 17 -64.35 -25.63 -14.96
N ARG A 18 -63.48 -26.22 -15.78
CA ARG A 18 -63.82 -27.40 -16.58
C ARG A 18 -62.60 -28.27 -16.88
N LYS A 19 -62.81 -29.52 -16.54
CA LYS A 19 -61.93 -30.68 -16.73
C LYS A 19 -61.81 -31.08 -18.21
N CYS A 20 -60.84 -31.93 -18.47
CA CYS A 20 -60.55 -32.88 -19.53
C CYS A 20 -59.39 -32.41 -20.43
N ALA A 21 -58.38 -33.19 -20.77
CA ALA A 21 -58.24 -34.59 -20.94
C ALA A 21 -56.76 -34.99 -20.94
N VAL A 22 -56.50 -36.18 -20.44
CA VAL A 22 -55.23 -36.90 -20.53
C VAL A 22 -54.98 -37.32 -21.96
N VAL A 23 -53.85 -36.97 -22.56
CA VAL A 23 -53.24 -37.71 -23.64
C VAL A 23 -51.77 -37.92 -23.30
N CYS A 24 -51.45 -39.18 -23.04
CA CYS A 24 -50.11 -39.70 -23.02
C CYS A 24 -49.51 -39.67 -24.42
N VAL A 25 -48.38 -39.02 -24.59
CA VAL A 25 -47.42 -39.40 -25.63
C VAL A 25 -46.04 -39.50 -24.95
N ALA A 26 -45.61 -40.74 -24.88
CA ALA A 26 -44.28 -41.09 -24.46
C ALA A 26 -43.28 -40.84 -25.61
N ALA A 27 -42.06 -40.71 -25.19
CA ALA A 27 -40.81 -40.84 -25.92
C ALA A 27 -40.27 -39.57 -26.65
N ILE A 28 -39.23 -39.14 -26.24
CA ILE A 28 -37.85 -39.19 -26.71
C ILE A 28 -37.03 -38.23 -25.84
N GLY A 29 -36.28 -38.83 -24.95
CA GLY A 29 -35.26 -38.08 -24.20
C GLY A 29 -34.13 -37.68 -25.16
N ILE A 30 -33.87 -36.43 -25.20
CA ILE A 30 -32.53 -35.92 -25.51
C ILE A 30 -32.20 -34.97 -24.42
N ALA A 31 -31.39 -35.48 -23.50
CA ALA A 31 -30.75 -34.69 -22.45
C ALA A 31 -29.79 -33.69 -23.08
N TRP A 32 -30.25 -32.50 -23.31
CA TRP A 32 -29.39 -31.35 -23.50
C TRP A 32 -29.10 -30.76 -22.11
N TRP A 33 -28.27 -31.46 -21.36
CA TRP A 33 -27.53 -30.82 -20.33
C TRP A 33 -26.46 -29.98 -21.04
N ALA A 34 -26.84 -28.79 -21.45
CA ALA A 34 -25.88 -27.76 -21.74
C ALA A 34 -25.07 -27.55 -20.44
N ALA A 35 -23.85 -28.06 -20.48
CA ALA A 35 -22.86 -27.73 -19.48
C ALA A 35 -22.70 -26.20 -19.46
N VAL A 36 -23.41 -25.55 -18.57
CA VAL A 36 -23.06 -24.21 -18.15
C VAL A 36 -21.75 -24.39 -17.40
N SER A 37 -20.65 -24.36 -18.14
CA SER A 37 -19.34 -24.14 -17.54
C SER A 37 -19.47 -22.86 -16.74
N PRO A 38 -19.20 -22.87 -15.41
CA PRO A 38 -19.05 -21.62 -14.70
C PRO A 38 -17.97 -20.87 -15.46
N ALA A 39 -18.33 -19.73 -16.02
CA ALA A 39 -17.35 -18.80 -16.54
C ALA A 39 -16.33 -18.66 -15.42
N ARG A 40 -15.12 -19.19 -15.65
CA ARG A 40 -13.97 -18.86 -14.82
C ARG A 40 -14.00 -17.35 -14.72
N GLY A 41 -14.37 -16.88 -13.53
CA GLY A 41 -14.24 -15.48 -13.20
C GLY A 41 -12.87 -15.07 -13.72
N ALA A 42 -12.84 -14.04 -14.57
CA ALA A 42 -11.59 -13.43 -14.95
C ALA A 42 -10.90 -13.11 -13.61
N GLU A 43 -9.89 -13.91 -13.29
CA GLU A 43 -8.92 -13.50 -12.29
C GLU A 43 -8.44 -12.14 -12.78
N ILE A 44 -8.92 -11.12 -12.10
CA ILE A 44 -8.28 -9.82 -12.16
C ILE A 44 -6.89 -10.11 -11.61
N THR A 45 -5.94 -10.39 -12.49
CA THR A 45 -4.53 -10.32 -12.19
C THR A 45 -4.24 -8.83 -12.01
N GLY A 46 -4.85 -8.25 -10.99
CA GLY A 46 -4.38 -7.04 -10.38
C GLY A 46 -2.99 -7.38 -9.90
N LYS A 47 -1.99 -6.96 -10.65
CA LYS A 47 -0.62 -6.88 -10.17
C LYS A 47 -0.75 -6.21 -8.81
N ASP A 48 -0.43 -6.95 -7.74
CA ASP A 48 -0.40 -6.38 -6.40
C ASP A 48 0.33 -5.04 -6.47
N PRO A 49 -0.17 -4.00 -5.80
CA PRO A 49 0.47 -2.70 -5.87
C PRO A 49 1.95 -2.91 -5.60
N ALA A 50 2.80 -2.41 -6.50
CA ALA A 50 4.25 -2.53 -6.36
C ALA A 50 4.62 -2.08 -4.95
N GLY A 51 5.19 -2.99 -4.14
CA GLY A 51 5.43 -2.72 -2.72
C GLY A 51 4.84 -3.77 -1.77
N ALA A 52 4.28 -4.87 -2.30
CA ALA A 52 3.82 -5.97 -1.47
C ALA A 52 5.00 -6.70 -0.78
N PRO A 53 4.79 -7.21 0.44
CA PRO A 53 5.81 -8.02 1.12
C PRO A 53 6.28 -9.20 0.25
N GLY A 54 7.61 -9.36 0.14
CA GLY A 54 8.24 -10.40 -0.68
C GLY A 54 8.58 -9.98 -2.12
N GLU A 55 8.03 -8.88 -2.64
CA GLU A 55 8.42 -8.33 -3.93
C GLU A 55 9.78 -7.63 -3.86
N ALA A 56 10.49 -7.59 -5.01
CA ALA A 56 11.69 -6.76 -5.13
C ALA A 56 11.30 -5.29 -5.03
N ALA A 57 11.97 -4.54 -4.15
CA ALA A 57 11.78 -3.11 -4.06
C ALA A 57 12.20 -2.45 -5.39
N PRO A 58 11.33 -1.61 -6.00
CA PRO A 58 11.67 -0.92 -7.23
C PRO A 58 12.94 -0.08 -7.06
N ASP A 59 13.97 -0.32 -7.88
CA ASP A 59 15.18 0.49 -7.85
C ASP A 59 14.91 1.88 -8.42
N PHE A 60 15.65 2.85 -7.96
CA PHE A 60 15.60 4.23 -8.43
C PHE A 60 17.00 4.86 -8.46
N ALA A 61 17.09 5.98 -9.17
CA ALA A 61 18.29 6.83 -9.16
C ALA A 61 17.77 8.28 -8.94
N LEU A 62 17.92 8.78 -7.73
CA LEU A 62 17.42 10.09 -7.31
C LEU A 62 18.58 10.96 -6.82
N THR A 63 18.41 12.26 -6.90
CA THR A 63 19.42 13.22 -6.47
C THR A 63 19.31 13.53 -4.99
N ASN A 64 20.40 13.45 -4.26
CA ASN A 64 20.46 13.86 -2.85
C ASN A 64 20.61 15.39 -2.69
N LEU A 65 20.61 15.86 -1.44
CA LEU A 65 20.71 17.27 -1.11
C LEU A 65 22.07 17.93 -1.48
N ALA A 66 23.07 17.13 -1.88
CA ALA A 66 24.37 17.59 -2.37
C ALA A 66 24.49 17.54 -3.91
N GLY A 67 23.42 17.16 -4.62
CA GLY A 67 23.43 17.05 -6.09
C GLY A 67 23.98 15.72 -6.61
N THR A 68 24.26 14.75 -5.74
CA THR A 68 24.81 13.44 -6.12
C THR A 68 23.68 12.43 -6.33
N THR A 69 23.79 11.59 -7.34
CA THR A 69 22.83 10.50 -7.59
C THR A 69 23.01 9.40 -6.55
N VAL A 70 21.91 8.97 -5.95
CA VAL A 70 21.79 7.86 -5.01
C VAL A 70 20.79 6.85 -5.57
N ARG A 71 21.17 5.57 -5.52
CA ARG A 71 20.33 4.45 -5.96
C ARG A 71 19.92 3.62 -4.75
N LEU A 72 18.75 3.01 -4.79
CA LEU A 72 18.39 2.04 -3.75
C LEU A 72 19.39 0.86 -3.74
N SER A 73 19.84 0.43 -4.92
CA SER A 73 20.83 -0.64 -5.07
C SER A 73 22.18 -0.36 -4.39
N ASP A 74 22.52 0.89 -4.07
CA ASP A 74 23.74 1.25 -3.32
C ASP A 74 23.68 0.75 -1.86
N PHE A 75 22.49 0.41 -1.37
CA PHE A 75 22.24 -0.07 -0.01
C PHE A 75 22.07 -1.59 0.09
N LYS A 76 22.37 -2.35 -0.97
CA LYS A 76 22.33 -3.82 -0.93
C LYS A 76 23.14 -4.36 0.25
N GLY A 77 22.62 -5.39 0.90
CA GLY A 77 23.23 -5.98 2.09
C GLY A 77 22.87 -5.27 3.40
N LYS A 78 22.14 -4.15 3.35
CA LYS A 78 21.60 -3.47 4.52
C LYS A 78 20.09 -3.69 4.64
N ILE A 79 19.58 -3.57 5.86
CA ILE A 79 18.14 -3.32 6.10
C ILE A 79 17.91 -1.84 5.86
N VAL A 80 16.99 -1.50 4.96
CA VAL A 80 16.67 -0.11 4.61
C VAL A 80 15.26 0.22 5.08
N LEU A 81 15.12 1.27 5.89
CA LEU A 81 13.85 1.92 6.13
C LEU A 81 13.70 3.05 5.11
N LEU A 82 13.00 2.76 4.02
CA LEU A 82 12.70 3.73 2.96
C LEU A 82 11.46 4.51 3.38
N ASP A 83 11.60 5.82 3.60
CA ASP A 83 10.55 6.70 4.11
C ASP A 83 10.17 7.76 3.09
N PHE A 84 8.91 7.78 2.67
CA PHE A 84 8.32 8.82 1.84
C PHE A 84 7.70 9.89 2.74
N TRP A 85 8.20 11.10 2.67
CA TRP A 85 7.85 12.21 3.54
C TRP A 85 7.81 13.55 2.81
N ALA A 86 7.40 14.62 3.50
CA ALA A 86 7.49 15.98 2.98
C ALA A 86 7.68 17.00 4.11
N THR A 87 8.22 18.17 3.80
CA THR A 87 8.47 19.23 4.78
C THR A 87 7.19 19.81 5.38
N TRP A 88 6.11 19.82 4.64
CA TRP A 88 4.78 20.28 5.08
C TRP A 88 4.01 19.22 5.89
N CYS A 89 4.47 17.97 5.94
CA CYS A 89 3.84 16.89 6.67
C CYS A 89 4.22 16.95 8.16
N ALA A 90 3.30 17.37 9.00
CA ALA A 90 3.56 17.48 10.43
C ALA A 90 3.95 16.14 11.10
N PRO A 91 3.19 15.02 10.92
CA PRO A 91 3.56 13.74 11.52
C PRO A 91 4.90 13.22 11.00
N CYS A 92 5.27 13.48 9.73
CA CYS A 92 6.58 13.11 9.21
C CYS A 92 7.71 13.79 9.98
N ARG A 93 7.55 15.10 10.27
CA ARG A 93 8.56 15.85 11.01
C ARG A 93 8.71 15.38 12.46
N GLU A 94 7.64 14.86 13.05
CA GLU A 94 7.64 14.30 14.40
C GLU A 94 8.43 12.99 14.48
N GLU A 95 8.46 12.19 13.40
CA GLU A 95 9.23 10.93 13.33
C GLU A 95 10.73 11.14 13.06
N ILE A 96 11.15 12.26 12.45
CA ILE A 96 12.55 12.51 12.09
C ILE A 96 13.51 12.38 13.29
N PRO A 97 13.25 12.93 14.50
CA PRO A 97 14.11 12.74 15.66
C PRO A 97 14.29 11.26 16.04
N ASP A 98 13.26 10.45 15.88
CA ASP A 98 13.32 9.02 16.16
C ASP A 98 14.17 8.30 15.12
N PHE A 99 14.02 8.64 13.84
CA PHE A 99 14.85 8.09 12.77
C PHE A 99 16.34 8.46 12.94
N ILE A 100 16.65 9.67 13.39
CA ILE A 100 18.03 10.10 13.73
C ILE A 100 18.62 9.19 14.81
N GLN A 101 17.85 8.88 15.85
CA GLN A 101 18.30 8.00 16.93
C GLN A 101 18.47 6.56 16.44
N LEU A 102 17.51 6.03 15.68
CA LEU A 102 17.56 4.70 15.13
C LEU A 102 18.71 4.53 14.14
N GLN A 103 18.96 5.53 13.30
CA GLN A 103 20.13 5.57 12.42
C GLN A 103 21.43 5.48 13.20
N LYS A 104 21.58 6.30 14.24
CA LYS A 104 22.77 6.28 15.11
C LYS A 104 22.95 4.94 15.81
N GLN A 105 21.87 4.35 16.30
CA GLN A 105 21.89 3.11 17.07
C GLN A 105 22.17 1.87 16.22
N TYR A 106 21.64 1.81 14.99
CA TYR A 106 21.62 0.58 14.19
C TYR A 106 22.49 0.63 12.93
N SER A 107 23.06 1.78 12.55
CA SER A 107 23.88 1.88 11.32
C SER A 107 25.08 0.91 11.31
N GLY A 108 25.74 0.75 12.44
CA GLY A 108 26.87 -0.21 12.59
C GLY A 108 26.45 -1.69 12.47
N ARG A 109 25.15 -1.98 12.52
CA ARG A 109 24.60 -3.34 12.37
C ARG A 109 24.03 -3.62 10.97
N GLY A 110 24.30 -2.74 10.01
CA GLY A 110 23.82 -2.88 8.64
C GLY A 110 22.38 -2.42 8.44
N PHE A 111 21.97 -1.36 9.13
CA PHE A 111 20.71 -0.65 8.96
C PHE A 111 20.94 0.74 8.40
N THR A 112 20.00 1.26 7.65
CA THR A 112 19.96 2.66 7.28
C THR A 112 18.51 3.15 7.08
N VAL A 113 18.25 4.39 7.44
CA VAL A 113 17.09 5.13 6.94
C VAL A 113 17.47 5.76 5.60
N LEU A 114 16.54 5.80 4.66
CA LEU A 114 16.66 6.51 3.39
C LEU A 114 15.36 7.29 3.17
N GLY A 115 15.42 8.60 3.32
CA GLY A 115 14.24 9.45 3.15
C GLY A 115 14.10 9.93 1.71
N ILE A 116 12.89 9.79 1.15
CA ILE A 116 12.49 10.34 -0.15
C ILE A 116 11.55 11.50 0.12
N ALA A 117 12.01 12.72 -0.12
CA ALA A 117 11.20 13.92 0.04
C ALA A 117 10.34 14.14 -1.21
N LEU A 118 9.03 14.34 -1.03
CA LEU A 118 8.06 14.56 -2.10
C LEU A 118 7.67 16.04 -2.24
N ASP A 119 8.52 16.95 -1.79
CA ASP A 119 8.32 18.38 -1.94
C ASP A 119 8.54 18.82 -3.38
N GLU A 120 7.60 19.56 -3.96
CA GLU A 120 7.69 20.09 -5.32
C GLU A 120 8.87 21.06 -5.47
N ASP A 121 9.14 21.88 -4.43
CA ASP A 121 10.29 22.79 -4.38
C ASP A 121 11.63 22.08 -4.13
N GLY A 122 11.60 20.77 -3.95
CA GLY A 122 12.77 19.89 -3.88
C GLY A 122 13.78 20.28 -2.81
N ALA A 123 15.06 20.27 -3.18
CA ALA A 123 16.16 20.51 -2.25
C ALA A 123 16.13 21.90 -1.58
N ALA A 124 15.47 22.90 -2.21
CA ALA A 124 15.43 24.26 -1.69
C ALA A 124 14.72 24.34 -0.32
N VAL A 125 13.66 23.56 -0.13
CA VAL A 125 12.91 23.53 1.14
C VAL A 125 13.36 22.38 2.04
N VAL A 126 13.79 21.26 1.47
CA VAL A 126 14.19 20.06 2.23
C VAL A 126 15.52 20.28 2.96
N LYS A 127 16.52 20.87 2.29
CA LYS A 127 17.86 21.04 2.84
C LYS A 127 17.91 21.91 4.11
N PRO A 128 17.25 23.08 4.17
CA PRO A 128 17.23 23.89 5.40
C PRO A 128 16.57 23.17 6.59
N LEU A 129 15.48 22.44 6.33
CA LEU A 129 14.79 21.70 7.37
C LEU A 129 15.63 20.52 7.86
N ALA A 130 16.25 19.75 6.97
CA ALA A 130 17.13 18.65 7.31
C ALA A 130 18.32 19.10 8.18
N GLN A 131 18.92 20.23 7.83
CA GLN A 131 19.99 20.85 8.62
C GLN A 131 19.52 21.29 10.00
N LYS A 132 18.36 21.97 10.06
CA LYS A 132 17.76 22.42 11.33
C LYS A 132 17.47 21.26 12.29
N LEU A 133 17.01 20.13 11.75
CA LEU A 133 16.66 18.94 12.53
C LEU A 133 17.86 18.03 12.81
N GLY A 134 19.01 18.27 12.18
CA GLY A 134 20.22 17.47 12.35
C GLY A 134 20.11 16.07 11.74
N VAL A 135 19.43 15.93 10.60
CA VAL A 135 19.27 14.65 9.92
C VAL A 135 20.61 14.03 9.58
N ASN A 136 20.82 12.78 10.00
CA ASN A 136 22.09 12.05 9.93
C ASN A 136 22.03 10.82 9.01
N TYR A 137 21.02 10.73 8.18
CA TYR A 137 20.79 9.66 7.20
C TYR A 137 20.58 10.24 5.79
N PRO A 138 20.75 9.43 4.72
CA PRO A 138 20.56 9.88 3.36
C PRO A 138 19.15 10.40 3.09
N LEU A 139 19.10 11.57 2.44
CA LEU A 139 17.86 12.16 1.91
C LEU A 139 18.00 12.37 0.41
N VAL A 140 16.98 11.99 -0.35
CA VAL A 140 16.88 12.21 -1.79
C VAL A 140 15.59 12.94 -2.13
N ILE A 141 15.60 13.63 -3.26
CA ILE A 141 14.42 14.30 -3.78
C ILE A 141 13.68 13.31 -4.68
N GLY A 142 12.46 12.99 -4.28
CA GLY A 142 11.57 12.11 -5.02
C GLY A 142 10.88 12.83 -6.19
N ASP A 143 10.30 12.02 -7.06
CA ASP A 143 9.47 12.45 -8.17
C ASP A 143 8.18 11.63 -8.24
N THR A 144 7.28 11.98 -9.13
CA THR A 144 6.02 11.26 -9.36
C THR A 144 6.26 9.83 -9.87
N GLN A 145 7.40 9.57 -10.52
CA GLN A 145 7.73 8.25 -11.06
C GLN A 145 8.13 7.28 -9.95
N VAL A 146 8.96 7.73 -8.98
CA VAL A 146 9.31 6.87 -7.85
C VAL A 146 8.09 6.59 -6.99
N ALA A 147 7.24 7.61 -6.72
CA ALA A 147 5.99 7.42 -5.98
C ALA A 147 5.06 6.40 -6.68
N ALA A 148 4.92 6.48 -8.00
CA ALA A 148 4.11 5.55 -8.79
C ALA A 148 4.65 4.11 -8.73
N ARG A 149 5.98 3.92 -8.79
CA ARG A 149 6.62 2.60 -8.70
C ARG A 149 6.40 1.91 -7.35
N TYR A 150 6.21 2.67 -6.29
CA TYR A 150 5.90 2.18 -4.94
C TYR A 150 4.39 2.12 -4.66
N GLY A 151 3.59 1.88 -5.71
CA GLY A 151 2.14 1.68 -5.61
C GLY A 151 1.32 2.97 -5.62
N GLY A 152 1.94 4.13 -5.96
CA GLY A 152 1.29 5.43 -5.96
C GLY A 152 1.08 5.92 -4.52
N ILE A 153 2.09 6.57 -3.95
CA ILE A 153 2.04 7.08 -2.58
C ILE A 153 0.88 8.07 -2.42
N GLN A 154 -0.19 7.63 -1.75
CA GLN A 154 -1.42 8.41 -1.56
C GLN A 154 -1.40 9.29 -0.31
N ALA A 155 -0.53 8.97 0.63
CA ALA A 155 -0.40 9.68 1.91
C ALA A 155 1.05 9.63 2.40
N VAL A 156 1.44 10.63 3.16
CA VAL A 156 2.71 10.67 3.89
C VAL A 156 2.44 10.85 5.39
N PRO A 157 3.23 10.20 6.26
CA PRO A 157 4.36 9.32 5.94
C PRO A 157 3.91 7.95 5.41
N THR A 158 4.65 7.42 4.45
CA THR A 158 4.55 6.03 4.01
C THR A 158 5.95 5.45 3.96
N ALA A 159 6.16 4.30 4.60
CA ALA A 159 7.48 3.71 4.68
C ALA A 159 7.49 2.24 4.27
N PHE A 160 8.63 1.79 3.76
CA PHE A 160 8.89 0.41 3.38
C PHE A 160 10.13 -0.09 4.10
N LEU A 161 10.00 -1.20 4.82
CA LEU A 161 11.15 -1.91 5.32
C LEU A 161 11.64 -2.87 4.25
N ILE A 162 12.88 -2.70 3.83
CA ILE A 162 13.52 -3.46 2.75
C ILE A 162 14.62 -4.33 3.35
N GLY A 163 14.61 -5.60 2.98
CA GLY A 163 15.57 -6.60 3.40
C GLY A 163 16.96 -6.43 2.75
N ARG A 164 17.94 -7.15 3.24
CA ARG A 164 19.31 -7.17 2.71
C ARG A 164 19.39 -7.67 1.26
N ASP A 165 18.44 -8.47 0.85
CA ASP A 165 18.27 -8.99 -0.50
C ASP A 165 17.58 -8.00 -1.46
N GLY A 166 17.17 -6.83 -0.94
CA GLY A 166 16.44 -5.82 -1.69
C GLY A 166 14.95 -6.10 -1.86
N ARG A 167 14.38 -7.05 -1.07
CA ARG A 167 12.94 -7.32 -1.08
C ARG A 167 12.24 -6.53 0.00
N ILE A 168 11.00 -6.12 -0.29
CA ILE A 168 10.14 -5.47 0.68
C ILE A 168 9.72 -6.49 1.74
N LEU A 169 10.04 -6.22 2.98
CA LEU A 169 9.63 -7.02 4.13
C LEU A 169 8.26 -6.57 4.64
N LYS A 170 8.02 -5.26 4.65
CA LYS A 170 6.78 -4.69 5.15
C LYS A 170 6.58 -3.25 4.65
N ALA A 171 5.32 -2.87 4.42
CA ALA A 171 4.91 -1.49 4.13
C ALA A 171 4.09 -0.93 5.30
N PHE A 172 4.18 0.39 5.50
CA PHE A 172 3.52 1.12 6.57
C PHE A 172 2.94 2.41 6.00
N VAL A 173 1.71 2.72 6.38
CA VAL A 173 1.07 4.00 6.08
C VAL A 173 0.75 4.70 7.40
N GLY A 174 1.08 5.98 7.50
CA GLY A 174 0.93 6.79 8.71
C GLY A 174 2.09 6.64 9.70
N ALA A 175 2.22 7.64 10.57
CA ALA A 175 3.29 7.72 11.56
C ALA A 175 3.23 6.60 12.60
N ARG A 176 4.39 6.26 13.13
CA ARG A 176 4.60 5.22 14.14
C ARG A 176 5.44 5.75 15.29
N SER A 177 5.25 5.14 16.45
CA SER A 177 6.11 5.41 17.59
C SER A 177 7.53 4.86 17.37
N LYS A 178 8.51 5.48 18.01
CA LYS A 178 9.90 4.98 18.03
C LYS A 178 9.99 3.52 18.44
N SER A 179 9.21 3.10 19.43
CA SER A 179 9.21 1.71 19.92
C SER A 179 8.74 0.72 18.87
N GLU A 180 7.74 1.08 18.05
CA GLU A 180 7.26 0.24 16.96
C GLU A 180 8.31 0.13 15.85
N TRP A 181 8.96 1.24 15.50
CA TRP A 181 10.07 1.25 14.55
C TRP A 181 11.24 0.41 15.04
N GLU A 182 11.66 0.60 16.28
CA GLU A 182 12.74 -0.15 16.87
C GLU A 182 12.47 -1.65 16.89
N GLN A 183 11.27 -2.07 17.32
CA GLN A 183 10.87 -3.49 17.29
C GLN A 183 10.92 -4.05 15.86
N THR A 184 10.42 -3.29 14.89
CA THR A 184 10.41 -3.66 13.47
C THR A 184 11.82 -3.85 12.93
N ILE A 185 12.72 -2.91 13.19
CA ILE A 185 14.12 -2.96 12.77
C ILE A 185 14.85 -4.13 13.43
N ARG A 186 14.67 -4.32 14.74
CA ARG A 186 15.32 -5.42 15.49
C ARG A 186 14.92 -6.81 14.98
N ARG A 187 13.68 -6.99 14.55
CA ARG A 187 13.22 -8.27 13.96
C ARG A 187 13.84 -8.54 12.59
N ALA A 188 14.16 -7.50 11.84
CA ALA A 188 14.75 -7.63 10.51
C ALA A 188 16.30 -7.76 10.56
N LEU A 189 16.91 -7.26 11.62
CA LEU A 189 18.34 -7.36 11.80
C LEU A 189 18.77 -8.79 12.23
N PRO A 190 19.93 -9.27 11.79
CA PRO A 190 20.48 -10.52 12.33
C PRO A 190 20.69 -10.38 13.84
N PRO A 191 20.72 -11.53 14.56
CA PRO A 191 21.09 -11.53 15.97
C PRO A 191 22.39 -10.75 16.18
N ALA A 192 22.46 -9.97 17.26
CA ALA A 192 23.70 -9.29 17.61
C ALA A 192 24.81 -10.32 17.80
N ALA A 193 25.98 -10.07 17.23
CA ALA A 193 27.15 -10.89 17.51
C ALA A 193 27.43 -10.84 19.01
N PRO A 194 27.82 -11.97 19.65
CA PRO A 194 28.15 -11.95 21.08
C PRO A 194 29.28 -10.95 21.32
N GLY A 195 29.03 -9.96 22.19
CA GLY A 195 30.01 -8.91 22.55
C GLY A 195 29.72 -7.49 22.03
N GLN A 196 28.64 -7.24 21.34
CA GLN A 196 28.22 -5.90 20.89
C GLN A 196 26.99 -5.41 21.68
N ASN A 197 27.16 -5.11 22.95
CA ASN A 197 26.22 -4.36 23.78
C ASN A 197 26.77 -2.97 24.04
#